data_ba7a7a3440316c7f2c616c0f398e5557
#
_entry.id   ba7a7a3440316c7f2c616c0f398e5557
#
_cell.length_a   1.000
_cell.length_b   1.000
_cell.length_c   1.000
_cell.angle_alpha   90.00
_cell.angle_beta   90.00
_cell.angle_gamma   90.00
#
_symmetry.space_group_name_H-M   'P 1'
#
loop_
_entity.id
_entity.type
_entity.pdbx_description
1 polymer ?
#
loop_
_entity_poly.entity_id
_entity_poly.type
_entity_poly.pdbx_seq_one_letter_code
_entity_poly.pdbx_strand_id
1 'polypeptide(L)'
;MKKTFTCCLVLISFYCYSQSADETSIRKILDDQTKAWNRGDLNGFMKGYWKSDSLMFIGKSGVTYGWTNTLNNYKKGYPDTASMGKLSFDILSIKKLSSEYYFVTGKWHLQRSIGDVGGHYTLVFRKINKEWVIVSDHSS
;
A
#
# COMPACT_ATOMS: atom_id res chain seq x y z
N MET A 1 -28.37 -53.61 -31.46
CA MET A 1 -28.22 -52.84 -30.20
C MET A 1 -27.19 -51.73 -30.44
N LYS A 2 -27.69 -50.50 -30.66
CA LYS A 2 -26.83 -49.32 -30.85
C LYS A 2 -26.59 -48.69 -29.48
N LYS A 3 -25.33 -48.71 -29.00
CA LYS A 3 -24.94 -48.00 -27.74
C LYS A 3 -24.66 -46.53 -28.05
N THR A 4 -25.49 -45.65 -27.58
CA THR A 4 -25.33 -44.20 -27.64
C THR A 4 -24.41 -43.78 -26.48
N PHE A 5 -23.20 -43.29 -26.84
CA PHE A 5 -22.22 -42.76 -25.86
C PHE A 5 -22.51 -41.26 -25.67
N THR A 6 -23.15 -40.91 -24.54
CA THR A 6 -23.39 -39.52 -24.18
C THR A 6 -22.12 -38.92 -23.58
N CYS A 7 -21.45 -38.05 -24.34
CA CYS A 7 -20.27 -37.31 -23.88
C CYS A 7 -20.76 -36.12 -23.05
N CYS A 8 -20.64 -36.16 -21.70
CA CYS A 8 -20.86 -35.04 -20.82
C CYS A 8 -19.67 -34.06 -20.92
N LEU A 9 -19.85 -32.95 -21.63
CA LEU A 9 -18.89 -31.84 -21.61
C LEU A 9 -19.01 -31.11 -20.27
N VAL A 10 -18.02 -31.30 -19.38
CA VAL A 10 -17.88 -30.52 -18.16
C VAL A 10 -17.24 -29.18 -18.51
N LEU A 11 -18.03 -28.10 -18.57
CA LEU A 11 -17.54 -26.73 -18.70
C LEU A 11 -16.92 -26.31 -17.36
N ILE A 12 -15.61 -26.37 -17.26
CA ILE A 12 -14.86 -25.80 -16.12
C ILE A 12 -14.80 -24.30 -16.35
N SER A 13 -15.66 -23.55 -15.67
CA SER A 13 -15.64 -22.09 -15.64
C SER A 13 -14.44 -21.64 -14.80
N PHE A 14 -13.37 -21.21 -15.43
CA PHE A 14 -12.29 -20.48 -14.77
C PHE A 14 -12.79 -19.11 -14.38
N TYR A 15 -13.14 -18.92 -13.10
CA TYR A 15 -13.34 -17.60 -12.55
C TYR A 15 -11.99 -16.88 -12.51
N CYS A 16 -11.67 -16.16 -13.58
CA CYS A 16 -10.56 -15.22 -13.58
C CYS A 16 -10.97 -14.03 -12.69
N TYR A 17 -10.48 -13.97 -11.46
CA TYR A 17 -10.58 -12.78 -10.63
C TYR A 17 -9.73 -11.68 -11.27
N SER A 18 -10.34 -10.92 -12.18
CA SER A 18 -9.71 -9.71 -12.71
C SER A 18 -9.56 -8.70 -11.57
N GLN A 19 -8.34 -8.30 -11.30
CA GLN A 19 -8.04 -7.19 -10.41
C GLN A 19 -8.77 -5.94 -10.90
N SER A 20 -9.52 -5.24 -10.03
CA SER A 20 -10.18 -4.01 -10.43
C SER A 20 -9.15 -2.92 -10.80
N ALA A 21 -9.51 -1.99 -11.69
CA ALA A 21 -8.65 -0.85 -12.03
C ALA A 21 -8.25 -0.02 -10.80
N ASP A 22 -9.16 0.10 -9.83
CA ASP A 22 -8.91 0.77 -8.55
C ASP A 22 -7.85 0.04 -7.71
N GLU A 23 -7.93 -1.29 -7.60
CA GLU A 23 -6.93 -2.11 -6.89
C GLU A 23 -5.56 -2.02 -7.57
N THR A 24 -5.52 -2.06 -8.89
CA THR A 24 -4.29 -1.87 -9.67
C THR A 24 -3.65 -0.50 -9.39
N SER A 25 -4.47 0.56 -9.30
CA SER A 25 -4.00 1.90 -8.96
C SER A 25 -3.43 1.98 -7.55
N ILE A 26 -4.06 1.34 -6.56
CA ILE A 26 -3.58 1.28 -5.18
C ILE A 26 -2.23 0.54 -5.11
N ARG A 27 -2.11 -0.62 -5.78
CA ARG A 27 -0.84 -1.36 -5.84
C ARG A 27 0.27 -0.53 -6.48
N LYS A 28 -0.06 0.23 -7.54
CA LYS A 28 0.88 1.13 -8.19
C LYS A 28 1.38 2.22 -7.25
N ILE A 29 0.52 2.81 -6.42
CA ILE A 29 0.92 3.82 -5.44
C ILE A 29 1.95 3.25 -4.46
N LEU A 30 1.73 2.05 -3.93
CA LEU A 30 2.67 1.40 -3.01
C LEU A 30 3.99 1.04 -3.70
N ASP A 31 3.96 0.62 -4.96
CA ASP A 31 5.17 0.38 -5.77
C ASP A 31 5.94 1.70 -6.02
N ASP A 32 5.26 2.78 -6.37
CA ASP A 32 5.87 4.09 -6.57
C ASP A 32 6.49 4.63 -5.26
N GLN A 33 5.83 4.40 -4.11
CA GLN A 33 6.39 4.72 -2.79
C GLN A 33 7.66 3.93 -2.50
N THR A 34 7.66 2.62 -2.76
CA THR A 34 8.85 1.76 -2.59
C THR A 34 10.01 2.27 -3.46
N LYS A 35 9.74 2.59 -4.73
CA LYS A 35 10.75 3.14 -5.65
C LYS A 35 11.28 4.50 -5.19
N ALA A 36 10.41 5.39 -4.71
CA ALA A 36 10.80 6.69 -4.19
C ALA A 36 11.69 6.56 -2.96
N TRP A 37 11.29 5.74 -1.97
CA TRP A 37 12.07 5.46 -0.78
C TRP A 37 13.46 4.93 -1.13
N ASN A 38 13.52 3.93 -2.01
CA ASN A 38 14.75 3.21 -2.34
C ASN A 38 15.79 4.06 -3.10
N ARG A 39 15.39 5.25 -3.62
CA ARG A 39 16.31 6.27 -4.15
C ARG A 39 16.52 7.47 -3.22
N GLY A 40 15.98 7.42 -1.98
CA GLY A 40 16.14 8.50 -1.00
C GLY A 40 15.18 9.68 -1.19
N ASP A 41 14.12 9.52 -1.99
CA ASP A 41 13.16 10.58 -2.32
C ASP A 41 11.94 10.53 -1.40
N LEU A 42 12.07 11.11 -0.18
CA LEU A 42 10.96 11.18 0.78
C LEU A 42 9.79 12.03 0.27
N ASN A 43 10.05 13.07 -0.53
CA ASN A 43 8.97 13.85 -1.12
C ASN A 43 8.17 13.02 -2.14
N GLY A 44 8.87 12.21 -2.94
CA GLY A 44 8.26 11.26 -3.86
C GLY A 44 7.44 10.18 -3.13
N PHE A 45 7.98 9.64 -2.01
CA PHE A 45 7.27 8.70 -1.14
C PHE A 45 5.95 9.29 -0.60
N MET A 46 5.98 10.54 -0.17
CA MET A 46 4.81 11.25 0.38
C MET A 46 3.75 11.60 -0.66
N LYS A 47 4.01 11.45 -1.98
CA LYS A 47 2.97 11.65 -3.02
C LYS A 47 1.82 10.65 -2.93
N GLY A 48 2.04 9.47 -2.34
CA GLY A 48 0.98 8.49 -2.09
C GLY A 48 -0.03 8.93 -1.02
N TYR A 49 0.33 9.92 -0.20
CA TYR A 49 -0.50 10.41 0.89
C TYR A 49 -1.31 11.65 0.47
N TRP A 50 -2.50 11.76 1.05
CA TRP A 50 -3.36 12.93 0.92
C TRP A 50 -2.67 14.19 1.43
N LYS A 51 -2.48 15.18 0.54
CA LYS A 51 -1.84 16.46 0.89
C LYS A 51 -2.84 17.36 1.63
N SER A 52 -3.05 17.08 2.92
CA SER A 52 -4.01 17.76 3.79
C SER A 52 -3.52 17.77 5.22
N ASP A 53 -3.97 18.78 6.00
CA ASP A 53 -3.74 18.84 7.44
C ASP A 53 -4.55 17.76 8.20
N SER A 54 -5.53 17.13 7.55
CA SER A 54 -6.34 16.03 8.10
C SER A 54 -5.76 14.63 7.81
N LEU A 55 -4.63 14.52 7.11
CA LEU A 55 -3.92 13.24 7.01
C LEU A 55 -3.58 12.74 8.41
N MET A 56 -3.87 11.47 8.70
CA MET A 56 -3.54 10.84 9.98
C MET A 56 -2.47 9.76 9.79
N PHE A 57 -1.38 9.87 10.53
CA PHE A 57 -0.34 8.85 10.61
C PHE A 57 -0.18 8.40 12.06
N ILE A 58 -0.26 7.10 12.31
CA ILE A 58 -0.07 6.48 13.63
C ILE A 58 1.17 5.61 13.56
N GLY A 59 2.21 6.01 14.26
CA GLY A 59 3.44 5.25 14.40
C GLY A 59 3.74 4.93 15.86
N LYS A 60 4.94 4.42 16.13
CA LYS A 60 5.40 4.07 17.48
C LYS A 60 5.33 5.24 18.47
N SER A 61 5.49 6.47 17.99
CA SER A 61 5.44 7.70 18.84
C SER A 61 4.04 8.27 19.02
N GLY A 62 3.00 7.58 18.52
CA GLY A 62 1.61 8.02 18.58
C GLY A 62 1.11 8.64 17.28
N VAL A 63 0.07 9.48 17.40
CA VAL A 63 -0.64 10.05 16.25
C VAL A 63 0.00 11.35 15.80
N THR A 64 0.21 11.47 14.49
CA THR A 64 0.62 12.69 13.79
C THR A 64 -0.47 13.09 12.81
N TYR A 65 -0.89 14.35 12.83
CA TYR A 65 -1.79 14.91 11.85
C TYR A 65 -1.06 15.82 10.88
N GLY A 66 -1.48 15.79 9.63
CA GLY A 66 -1.01 16.65 8.55
C GLY A 66 0.14 16.08 7.73
N TRP A 67 0.05 16.32 6.42
CA TRP A 67 1.03 15.85 5.44
C TRP A 67 2.44 16.39 5.70
N THR A 68 2.54 17.70 6.01
CA THR A 68 3.82 18.36 6.28
C THR A 68 4.48 17.81 7.54
N ASN A 69 3.70 17.61 8.61
CA ASN A 69 4.19 17.05 9.87
C ASN A 69 4.68 15.61 9.68
N THR A 70 3.94 14.81 8.91
CA THR A 70 4.32 13.43 8.58
C THR A 70 5.62 13.40 7.80
N LEU A 71 5.77 14.24 6.77
CA LEU A 71 7.03 14.36 6.01
C LEU A 71 8.21 14.76 6.92
N ASN A 72 8.00 15.73 7.82
CA ASN A 72 9.05 16.19 8.74
C ASN A 72 9.47 15.07 9.71
N ASN A 73 8.53 14.25 10.18
CA ASN A 73 8.83 13.08 11.01
C ASN A 73 9.63 12.03 10.23
N TYR A 74 9.32 11.78 8.96
CA TYR A 74 10.13 10.91 8.11
C TYR A 74 11.56 11.45 7.92
N LYS A 75 11.72 12.73 7.61
CA LYS A 75 13.04 13.36 7.48
C LYS A 75 13.87 13.29 8.77
N LYS A 76 13.24 13.45 9.92
CA LYS A 76 13.89 13.35 11.23
C LYS A 76 14.26 11.90 11.58
N GLY A 77 13.38 10.95 11.30
CA GLY A 77 13.58 9.53 11.63
C GLY A 77 14.53 8.81 10.68
N TYR A 78 14.66 9.31 9.44
CA TYR A 78 15.45 8.69 8.37
C TYR A 78 16.34 9.73 7.68
N PRO A 79 17.34 10.29 8.39
CA PRO A 79 18.15 11.41 7.91
C PRO A 79 19.17 11.02 6.84
N ASP A 80 19.48 9.74 6.69
CA ASP A 80 20.52 9.23 5.81
C ASP A 80 20.17 7.87 5.18
N THR A 81 20.99 7.42 4.25
CA THR A 81 20.81 6.15 3.54
C THR A 81 20.95 4.93 4.44
N ALA A 82 21.75 5.01 5.52
CA ALA A 82 21.93 3.91 6.46
C ALA A 82 20.65 3.67 7.27
N SER A 83 19.99 4.74 7.73
CA SER A 83 18.73 4.68 8.45
C SER A 83 17.55 4.32 7.54
N MET A 84 17.53 4.81 6.30
CA MET A 84 16.49 4.48 5.31
C MET A 84 16.56 3.03 4.85
N GLY A 85 17.74 2.55 4.50
CA GLY A 85 17.91 1.22 3.92
C GLY A 85 17.12 1.02 2.62
N LYS A 86 16.70 -0.21 2.38
CA LYS A 86 15.86 -0.61 1.25
C LYS A 86 14.51 -1.08 1.76
N LEU A 87 13.46 -0.38 1.31
CA LEU A 87 12.08 -0.69 1.64
C LEU A 87 11.53 -1.78 0.74
N SER A 88 10.80 -2.70 1.34
CA SER A 88 9.87 -3.61 0.65
C SER A 88 8.54 -3.66 1.37
N PHE A 89 7.46 -3.76 0.60
CA PHE A 89 6.11 -4.03 1.08
C PHE A 89 5.66 -5.43 0.68
N ASP A 90 5.03 -6.14 1.62
CA ASP A 90 4.26 -7.35 1.38
C ASP A 90 2.79 -7.04 1.63
N ILE A 91 2.01 -6.98 0.54
CA ILE A 91 0.57 -6.65 0.61
C ILE A 91 -0.20 -7.92 0.95
N LEU A 92 -0.74 -7.99 2.17
CA LEU A 92 -1.50 -9.14 2.66
C LEU A 92 -2.96 -9.12 2.19
N SER A 93 -3.58 -7.94 2.13
CA SER A 93 -4.98 -7.79 1.73
C SER A 93 -5.25 -6.38 1.18
N ILE A 94 -6.08 -6.32 0.13
CA ILE A 94 -6.70 -5.09 -0.37
C ILE A 94 -8.20 -5.31 -0.36
N LYS A 95 -8.93 -4.60 0.51
CA LYS A 95 -10.36 -4.77 0.70
C LYS A 95 -11.12 -3.51 0.27
N LYS A 96 -12.00 -3.66 -0.71
CA LYS A 96 -12.93 -2.58 -1.09
C LYS A 96 -13.95 -2.39 0.02
N LEU A 97 -14.09 -1.16 0.53
CA LEU A 97 -15.11 -0.77 1.50
C LEU A 97 -16.29 -0.08 0.83
N SER A 98 -16.03 0.73 -0.20
CA SER A 98 -17.04 1.42 -1.01
C SER A 98 -16.46 1.80 -2.38
N SER A 99 -17.19 2.60 -3.17
CA SER A 99 -16.69 3.18 -4.41
C SER A 99 -15.53 4.18 -4.20
N GLU A 100 -15.41 4.74 -2.98
CA GLU A 100 -14.44 5.78 -2.65
C GLU A 100 -13.43 5.37 -1.58
N TYR A 101 -13.53 4.16 -0.99
CA TYR A 101 -12.66 3.73 0.09
C TYR A 101 -12.17 2.30 -0.10
N TYR A 102 -10.87 2.10 0.18
CA TYR A 102 -10.23 0.80 0.34
C TYR A 102 -9.46 0.73 1.64
N PHE A 103 -9.41 -0.47 2.21
CA PHE A 103 -8.58 -0.81 3.37
C PHE A 103 -7.50 -1.79 2.93
N VAL A 104 -6.25 -1.45 3.22
CA VAL A 104 -5.08 -2.27 2.87
C VAL A 104 -4.36 -2.68 4.13
N THR A 105 -3.99 -3.96 4.22
CA THR A 105 -3.11 -4.47 5.27
C THR A 105 -1.87 -5.08 4.63
N GLY A 106 -0.73 -4.90 5.28
CA GLY A 106 0.51 -5.47 4.77
C GLY A 106 1.62 -5.46 5.82
N LYS A 107 2.80 -5.84 5.35
CA LYS A 107 4.05 -5.77 6.11
C LYS A 107 4.98 -4.81 5.40
N TRP A 108 5.78 -4.10 6.18
CA TRP A 108 6.89 -3.31 5.70
C TRP A 108 8.19 -3.85 6.27
N HIS A 109 9.26 -3.75 5.49
CA HIS A 109 10.59 -4.15 5.91
C HIS A 109 11.62 -3.17 5.34
N LEU A 110 12.54 -2.72 6.18
CA LEU A 110 13.71 -1.95 5.81
C LEU A 110 14.97 -2.82 6.02
N GLN A 111 15.62 -3.19 4.93
CA GLN A 111 16.92 -3.81 4.96
C GLN A 111 17.97 -2.72 5.09
N ARG A 112 18.70 -2.68 6.24
CA ARG A 112 19.61 -1.60 6.59
C ARG A 112 20.97 -2.13 7.02
N SER A 113 22.04 -1.37 6.75
CA SER A 113 23.40 -1.70 7.25
C SER A 113 23.54 -1.62 8.78
N ILE A 114 22.63 -0.87 9.43
CA ILE A 114 22.61 -0.66 10.90
C ILE A 114 21.61 -1.59 11.62
N GLY A 115 21.15 -2.64 10.96
CA GLY A 115 20.13 -3.59 11.46
C GLY A 115 18.77 -3.36 10.84
N ASP A 116 18.17 -4.46 10.41
CA ASP A 116 16.85 -4.46 9.76
C ASP A 116 15.74 -4.12 10.75
N VAL A 117 14.71 -3.46 10.25
CA VAL A 117 13.47 -3.22 10.99
C VAL A 117 12.29 -3.50 10.08
N GLY A 118 11.16 -3.82 10.69
CA GLY A 118 9.93 -4.13 9.96
C GLY A 118 8.75 -4.23 10.90
N GLY A 119 7.57 -4.29 10.32
CA GLY A 119 6.33 -4.40 11.05
C GLY A 119 5.14 -4.57 10.13
N HIS A 120 3.96 -4.35 10.66
CA HIS A 120 2.71 -4.38 9.90
C HIS A 120 2.22 -2.95 9.66
N TYR A 121 1.43 -2.78 8.60
CA TYR A 121 0.72 -1.55 8.36
C TYR A 121 -0.74 -1.81 8.00
N THR A 122 -1.58 -0.84 8.30
CA THR A 122 -2.93 -0.72 7.81
C THR A 122 -3.12 0.66 7.20
N LEU A 123 -3.68 0.71 5.98
CA LEU A 123 -3.91 1.95 5.26
C LEU A 123 -5.38 2.08 4.91
N VAL A 124 -5.90 3.30 5.05
CA VAL A 124 -7.16 3.69 4.44
C VAL A 124 -6.87 4.54 3.22
N PHE A 125 -7.22 4.04 2.05
CA PHE A 125 -7.21 4.80 0.81
C PHE A 125 -8.56 5.45 0.58
N ARG A 126 -8.55 6.69 0.11
CA ARG A 126 -9.74 7.41 -0.35
C ARG A 126 -9.54 7.92 -1.77
N LYS A 127 -10.61 7.86 -2.57
CA LYS A 127 -10.64 8.46 -3.91
C LYS A 127 -11.04 9.92 -3.79
N ILE A 128 -10.12 10.82 -4.12
CA ILE A 128 -10.31 12.27 -4.06
C ILE A 128 -9.97 12.83 -5.45
N ASN A 129 -10.88 13.56 -6.08
CA ASN A 129 -10.68 14.11 -7.43
C ASN A 129 -10.24 13.04 -8.44
N LYS A 130 -10.85 11.85 -8.39
CA LYS A 130 -10.54 10.66 -9.23
C LYS A 130 -9.19 9.99 -8.95
N GLU A 131 -8.41 10.47 -7.99
CA GLU A 131 -7.12 9.90 -7.59
C GLU A 131 -7.22 9.18 -6.25
N TRP A 132 -6.57 8.03 -6.13
CA TRP A 132 -6.45 7.32 -4.86
C TRP A 132 -5.31 7.89 -4.05
N VAL A 133 -5.56 8.18 -2.77
CA VAL A 133 -4.55 8.66 -1.82
C VAL A 133 -4.75 8.01 -0.46
N ILE A 134 -3.67 7.86 0.30
CA ILE A 134 -3.68 7.38 1.68
C ILE A 134 -4.16 8.53 2.57
N VAL A 135 -5.28 8.34 3.27
CA VAL A 135 -5.84 9.33 4.22
C VAL A 135 -5.56 8.95 5.67
N SER A 136 -5.27 7.68 5.94
CA SER A 136 -4.85 7.18 7.25
C SER A 136 -3.85 6.06 7.08
N ASP A 137 -2.80 6.09 7.90
CA ASP A 137 -1.74 5.08 7.99
C ASP A 137 -1.52 4.73 9.46
N HIS A 138 -1.50 3.44 9.77
CA HIS A 138 -1.05 2.92 11.04
C HIS A 138 0.06 1.89 10.79
N SER A 139 1.25 2.23 11.19
CA SER A 139 2.44 1.39 11.05
C SER A 139 3.05 1.06 12.43
N SER A 140 3.23 -0.23 12.70
CA SER A 140 3.73 -0.76 13.97
C SER A 140 5.12 -1.38 13.81
#